data_76b5582b2f9cb3ce69909091190f5d50
#
_entry.id   76b5582b2f9cb3ce69909091190f5d50
#
_cell.length_a   1.000
_cell.length_b   1.000
_cell.length_c   1.000
_cell.angle_alpha   90.00
_cell.angle_beta   90.00
_cell.angle_gamma   90.00
#
_symmetry.space_group_name_H-M   'P 1'
#
loop_
_entity.id
_entity.type
_entity.pdbx_description
1 polymer ?
#
loop_
_entity_poly.entity_id
_entity_poly.type
_entity_poly.pdbx_seq_one_letter_code
_entity_poly.pdbx_strand_id
1 'polypeptide(L)'
;MTESAPLPENQSSKTWRVGTLVYTSGGLACLFMWLLGGDFAWNLKERAVIPVAQLMLRNLEASDFMVGLLIGSLPAALGMIIGPIVSVKSDRHRGRMGRRIPYLLIPTPFIVLGMAGLGFTPMLTDLLHEALGPESPGRSFLGIGIFIIFWFVFEVFTVVANVIFGALINDVVPTQLVGRFFGLFRAVGLLAGIVFNYSIMGHAESHYLEIFIGIGLIYGICFAIMCCRVKEGDYPPVEQKERQANPLKPVLVYFRECYSNGFYRWLFLAATCGMLANAPVNSFSVFYAKSLEMGMDTYGKGIALTYVFSLVLAYPLGSLADRLHPLRLGLWTTCLYGVVMLWAGMVVDDARTFMIFFVAHGVLSGTYMTVCASLGQRLYPKLRFAQFASAWGLMFALGYIVITPTMGLVLDAIGHQYHITFFVSGGIALLGVAAFTVTYRRFLQLGGHENYVAPET
;
A
#
# COMPACT_ATOMS: atom_id res chain seq x y z
N MET A 1 1.88 62.00 -38.10
CA MET A 1 1.13 61.10 -37.20
C MET A 1 1.58 59.68 -37.53
N THR A 2 2.56 59.20 -36.80
CA THR A 2 3.10 57.83 -36.94
C THR A 2 2.47 56.99 -35.84
N GLU A 3 1.58 56.11 -36.23
CA GLU A 3 0.88 55.15 -35.39
C GLU A 3 1.89 54.11 -34.94
N SER A 4 2.20 54.07 -33.64
CA SER A 4 3.06 53.06 -33.03
C SER A 4 2.32 51.73 -32.95
N ALA A 5 2.83 50.70 -33.64
CA ALA A 5 2.37 49.34 -33.56
C ALA A 5 2.39 48.82 -32.10
N PRO A 6 1.37 48.13 -31.64
CA PRO A 6 1.38 47.53 -30.30
C PRO A 6 2.46 46.44 -30.24
N LEU A 7 3.29 46.50 -29.18
CA LEU A 7 4.25 45.46 -28.82
C LEU A 7 3.52 44.12 -28.60
N PRO A 8 4.08 42.99 -29.04
CA PRO A 8 3.45 41.68 -28.87
C PRO A 8 3.26 41.40 -27.36
N GLU A 9 2.03 41.10 -26.96
CA GLU A 9 1.70 40.58 -25.63
C GLU A 9 2.60 39.40 -25.31
N ASN A 10 3.47 39.61 -24.36
CA ASN A 10 4.36 38.62 -23.82
C ASN A 10 3.46 37.50 -23.25
N GLN A 11 3.40 36.33 -23.90
CA GLN A 11 2.73 35.13 -23.40
C GLN A 11 3.33 34.83 -22.03
N SER A 12 2.69 35.29 -20.95
CA SER A 12 3.09 34.97 -19.58
C SER A 12 3.08 33.45 -19.42
N SER A 13 4.25 32.85 -19.46
CA SER A 13 4.40 31.41 -19.28
C SER A 13 3.76 31.03 -17.95
N LYS A 14 2.73 30.18 -18.03
CA LYS A 14 2.00 29.72 -16.86
C LYS A 14 2.99 29.10 -15.87
N THR A 15 3.10 29.69 -14.67
CA THR A 15 3.99 29.24 -13.61
C THR A 15 3.20 28.66 -12.45
N TRP A 16 3.74 27.62 -11.82
CA TRP A 16 3.18 26.99 -10.60
C TRP A 16 4.15 27.18 -9.46
N ARG A 17 3.63 27.40 -8.24
CA ARG A 17 4.44 27.61 -7.04
C ARG A 17 4.09 26.60 -5.95
N VAL A 18 5.13 26.08 -5.27
CA VAL A 18 5.03 25.25 -4.06
C VAL A 18 6.10 25.70 -3.09
N GLY A 19 5.70 26.39 -2.01
CA GLY A 19 6.67 27.03 -1.12
C GLY A 19 7.60 27.97 -1.89
N THR A 20 8.90 27.72 -1.83
CA THR A 20 9.95 28.48 -2.56
C THR A 20 10.19 28.00 -3.99
N LEU A 21 9.59 26.86 -4.37
CA LEU A 21 9.76 26.30 -5.71
C LEU A 21 8.84 26.98 -6.71
N VAL A 22 9.39 27.32 -7.89
CA VAL A 22 8.65 27.89 -9.01
C VAL A 22 8.91 27.02 -10.24
N TYR A 23 7.85 26.50 -10.85
CA TYR A 23 7.92 25.64 -12.01
C TYR A 23 7.34 26.34 -13.25
N THR A 24 8.04 26.27 -14.36
CA THR A 24 7.49 26.45 -15.70
C THR A 24 6.77 25.18 -16.15
N SER A 25 6.00 25.24 -17.25
CA SER A 25 5.34 24.04 -17.81
C SER A 25 6.33 22.91 -18.11
N GLY A 26 7.50 23.22 -18.68
CA GLY A 26 8.55 22.24 -18.95
C GLY A 26 9.20 21.70 -17.68
N GLY A 27 9.47 22.56 -16.69
CA GLY A 27 10.00 22.15 -15.38
C GLY A 27 9.05 21.21 -14.63
N LEU A 28 7.74 21.49 -14.71
CA LEU A 28 6.70 20.65 -14.11
C LEU A 28 6.61 19.28 -14.81
N ALA A 29 6.65 19.23 -16.13
CA ALA A 29 6.67 17.98 -16.89
C ALA A 29 7.90 17.13 -16.53
N CYS A 30 9.06 17.76 -16.39
CA CYS A 30 10.29 17.12 -15.97
C CYS A 30 10.19 16.57 -14.54
N LEU A 31 9.64 17.33 -13.59
CA LEU A 31 9.36 16.86 -12.22
C LEU A 31 8.45 15.63 -12.24
N PHE A 32 7.35 15.67 -12.99
CA PHE A 32 6.42 14.55 -13.09
C PHE A 32 7.09 13.31 -13.69
N MET A 33 7.90 13.49 -14.72
CA MET A 33 8.66 12.38 -15.33
C MET A 33 9.57 11.68 -14.31
N TRP A 34 10.31 12.44 -13.49
CA TRP A 34 11.19 11.86 -12.47
C TRP A 34 10.41 11.19 -11.34
N LEU A 35 9.34 11.82 -10.84
CA LEU A 35 8.51 11.25 -9.78
C LEU A 35 7.79 9.99 -10.26
N LEU A 36 7.21 10.00 -11.47
CA LEU A 36 6.52 8.82 -12.03
C LEU A 36 7.49 7.70 -12.39
N GLY A 37 8.72 8.02 -12.82
CA GLY A 37 9.78 7.02 -13.02
C GLY A 37 10.21 6.34 -11.72
N GLY A 38 10.35 7.12 -10.64
CA GLY A 38 10.57 6.58 -9.30
C GLY A 38 9.40 5.74 -8.80
N ASP A 39 8.17 6.21 -9.04
CA ASP A 39 6.94 5.49 -8.68
C ASP A 39 6.78 4.17 -9.43
N PHE A 40 7.10 4.15 -10.72
CA PHE A 40 7.10 2.91 -11.50
C PHE A 40 8.02 1.86 -10.87
N ALA A 41 9.26 2.24 -10.56
CA ALA A 41 10.22 1.34 -9.93
C ALA A 41 9.78 0.91 -8.52
N TRP A 42 9.19 1.83 -7.75
CA TRP A 42 8.60 1.54 -6.44
C TRP A 42 7.48 0.50 -6.56
N ASN A 43 6.51 0.73 -7.43
CA ASN A 43 5.38 -0.18 -7.61
C ASN A 43 5.80 -1.52 -8.21
N LEU A 44 6.80 -1.54 -9.12
CA LEU A 44 7.36 -2.77 -9.66
C LEU A 44 7.92 -3.63 -8.51
N LYS A 45 8.71 -3.02 -7.63
CA LYS A 45 9.24 -3.68 -6.42
C LYS A 45 8.10 -4.22 -5.53
N GLU A 46 7.12 -3.38 -5.17
CA GLU A 46 6.00 -3.78 -4.30
C GLU A 46 5.18 -4.94 -4.87
N ARG A 47 4.92 -4.92 -6.19
CA ARG A 47 4.11 -5.92 -6.88
C ARG A 47 4.84 -7.23 -7.15
N ALA A 48 6.16 -7.19 -7.18
CA ALA A 48 6.99 -8.36 -7.46
C ALA A 48 7.47 -9.07 -6.19
N VAL A 49 7.96 -8.31 -5.22
CA VAL A 49 8.67 -8.90 -4.07
C VAL A 49 7.73 -9.75 -3.21
N ILE A 50 6.52 -9.27 -2.93
CA ILE A 50 5.58 -9.99 -2.06
C ILE A 50 5.20 -11.38 -2.61
N PRO A 51 4.67 -11.55 -3.84
CA PRO A 51 4.30 -12.87 -4.33
C PRO A 51 5.51 -13.79 -4.54
N VAL A 52 6.67 -13.27 -4.92
CA VAL A 52 7.89 -14.07 -5.04
C VAL A 52 8.41 -14.51 -3.67
N ALA A 53 8.34 -13.66 -2.65
CA ALA A 53 8.67 -14.02 -1.27
C ALA A 53 7.70 -15.10 -0.71
N GLN A 54 6.41 -15.00 -1.03
CA GLN A 54 5.43 -16.02 -0.67
C GLN A 54 5.78 -17.39 -1.30
N LEU A 55 6.14 -17.43 -2.58
CA LEU A 55 6.60 -18.64 -3.25
C LEU A 55 7.85 -19.22 -2.59
N MET A 56 8.82 -18.36 -2.26
CA MET A 56 10.05 -18.79 -1.59
C MET A 56 9.77 -19.38 -0.22
N LEU A 57 8.92 -18.76 0.60
CA LEU A 57 8.51 -19.29 1.92
C LEU A 57 7.82 -20.64 1.78
N ARG A 58 6.97 -20.83 0.75
CA ARG A 58 6.37 -22.12 0.46
C ARG A 58 7.41 -23.19 0.14
N ASN A 59 8.39 -22.88 -0.70
CA ASN A 59 9.44 -23.81 -1.08
C ASN A 59 10.39 -24.14 0.11
N LEU A 60 10.48 -23.25 1.10
CA LEU A 60 11.16 -23.47 2.37
C LEU A 60 10.29 -24.21 3.40
N GLU A 61 9.08 -24.64 3.03
CA GLU A 61 8.12 -25.34 3.90
C GLU A 61 7.74 -24.53 5.16
N ALA A 62 7.71 -23.19 5.03
CA ALA A 62 7.27 -22.33 6.10
C ALA A 62 5.78 -22.55 6.40
N SER A 63 5.40 -22.57 7.70
CA SER A 63 4.00 -22.67 8.10
C SER A 63 3.20 -21.45 7.63
N ASP A 64 1.89 -21.62 7.43
CA ASP A 64 1.00 -20.52 7.05
C ASP A 64 1.00 -19.41 8.12
N PHE A 65 1.18 -19.76 9.40
CA PHE A 65 1.41 -18.79 10.46
C PHE A 65 2.63 -17.89 10.20
N MET A 66 3.77 -18.50 9.84
CA MET A 66 5.00 -17.74 9.53
C MET A 66 4.79 -16.79 8.34
N VAL A 67 4.08 -17.26 7.31
CA VAL A 67 3.74 -16.42 6.14
C VAL A 67 2.87 -15.24 6.56
N GLY A 68 1.80 -15.48 7.32
CA GLY A 68 0.94 -14.42 7.85
C GLY A 68 1.69 -13.41 8.72
N LEU A 69 2.64 -13.90 9.53
CA LEU A 69 3.47 -13.08 10.40
C LEU A 69 4.47 -12.22 9.60
N LEU A 70 5.24 -12.85 8.71
CA LEU A 70 6.33 -12.17 8.00
C LEU A 70 5.83 -11.26 6.88
N ILE A 71 4.89 -11.75 6.06
CA ILE A 71 4.38 -10.98 4.90
C ILE A 71 3.30 -9.98 5.31
N GLY A 72 2.46 -10.34 6.30
CA GLY A 72 1.35 -9.50 6.73
C GLY A 72 1.68 -8.62 7.93
N SER A 73 1.91 -9.22 9.10
CA SER A 73 2.00 -8.49 10.36
C SER A 73 3.27 -7.66 10.50
N LEU A 74 4.41 -8.16 10.08
CA LEU A 74 5.70 -7.49 10.26
C LEU A 74 5.76 -6.13 9.58
N PRO A 75 5.41 -5.96 8.29
CA PRO A 75 5.39 -4.65 7.65
C PRO A 75 4.45 -3.66 8.33
N ALA A 76 3.26 -4.11 8.75
CA ALA A 76 2.28 -3.28 9.43
C ALA A 76 2.78 -2.82 10.82
N ALA A 77 3.40 -3.72 11.59
CA ALA A 77 3.98 -3.41 12.89
C ALA A 77 5.16 -2.45 12.78
N LEU A 78 6.06 -2.68 11.82
CA LEU A 78 7.17 -1.76 11.53
C LEU A 78 6.65 -0.39 11.09
N GLY A 79 5.63 -0.33 10.25
CA GLY A 79 4.98 0.91 9.81
C GLY A 79 4.41 1.72 10.98
N MET A 80 3.78 1.04 11.92
CA MET A 80 3.18 1.66 13.10
C MET A 80 4.24 2.25 14.06
N ILE A 81 5.41 1.61 14.18
CA ILE A 81 6.48 2.03 15.08
C ILE A 81 7.43 3.03 14.40
N ILE A 82 7.94 2.68 13.22
CA ILE A 82 8.98 3.44 12.50
C ILE A 82 8.38 4.68 11.84
N GLY A 83 7.17 4.57 11.28
CA GLY A 83 6.52 5.63 10.52
C GLY A 83 6.49 6.98 11.24
N PRO A 84 5.91 7.08 12.45
CA PRO A 84 5.88 8.33 13.21
C PRO A 84 7.28 8.88 13.55
N ILE A 85 8.22 7.99 13.91
CA ILE A 85 9.59 8.38 14.28
C ILE A 85 10.31 9.03 13.10
N VAL A 86 10.24 8.38 11.93
CA VAL A 86 10.91 8.83 10.72
C VAL A 86 10.25 10.09 10.18
N SER A 87 8.94 10.18 10.21
CA SER A 87 8.18 11.37 9.81
C SER A 87 8.64 12.59 10.59
N VAL A 88 8.66 12.52 11.93
CA VAL A 88 9.10 13.62 12.80
C VAL A 88 10.58 13.99 12.58
N LYS A 89 11.46 12.98 12.46
CA LYS A 89 12.90 13.22 12.19
C LYS A 89 13.10 13.91 10.84
N SER A 90 12.43 13.45 9.81
CA SER A 90 12.51 14.02 8.47
C SER A 90 11.95 15.45 8.45
N ASP A 91 10.81 15.73 9.11
CA ASP A 91 10.24 17.08 9.19
C ASP A 91 11.19 18.11 9.83
N ARG A 92 12.01 17.66 10.77
CA ARG A 92 13.01 18.51 11.46
C ARG A 92 14.35 18.58 10.75
N HIS A 93 14.59 17.73 9.78
CA HIS A 93 15.88 17.71 9.08
C HIS A 93 16.04 18.93 8.18
N ARG A 94 17.24 19.54 8.21
CA ARG A 94 17.63 20.70 7.38
C ARG A 94 19.01 20.44 6.80
N GLY A 95 19.07 19.59 5.76
CA GLY A 95 20.30 19.24 5.07
C GLY A 95 20.42 19.94 3.71
N ARG A 96 21.60 19.87 3.09
CA ARG A 96 21.88 20.41 1.75
C ARG A 96 21.02 19.77 0.64
N MET A 97 20.56 18.54 0.84
CA MET A 97 19.73 17.80 -0.11
C MET A 97 18.22 17.96 0.17
N GLY A 98 17.84 18.86 1.09
CA GLY A 98 16.45 18.97 1.55
C GLY A 98 16.16 18.17 2.80
N ARG A 99 14.87 18.01 3.14
CA ARG A 99 14.44 17.30 4.36
C ARG A 99 14.02 15.86 4.11
N ARG A 100 13.56 15.52 2.88
CA ARG A 100 13.02 14.21 2.51
C ARG A 100 14.03 13.34 1.75
N ILE A 101 14.77 13.94 0.81
CA ILE A 101 15.69 13.22 -0.09
C ILE A 101 16.69 12.33 0.67
N PRO A 102 17.36 12.77 1.76
CA PRO A 102 18.28 11.91 2.49
C PRO A 102 17.61 10.64 3.05
N TYR A 103 16.35 10.76 3.51
CA TYR A 103 15.56 9.64 4.05
C TYR A 103 14.99 8.71 2.97
N LEU A 104 15.14 9.04 1.69
CA LEU A 104 14.86 8.17 0.56
C LEU A 104 16.14 7.55 0.01
N LEU A 105 17.19 8.35 -0.13
CA LEU A 105 18.44 7.92 -0.73
C LEU A 105 19.21 6.94 0.15
N ILE A 106 19.27 7.18 1.49
CA ILE A 106 19.97 6.30 2.43
C ILE A 106 19.31 4.90 2.52
N PRO A 107 17.99 4.74 2.63
CA PRO A 107 17.34 3.43 2.61
C PRO A 107 17.51 2.64 1.31
N THR A 108 17.62 3.32 0.17
CA THR A 108 17.65 2.68 -1.15
C THR A 108 18.69 1.54 -1.27
N PRO A 109 19.97 1.71 -0.93
CA PRO A 109 20.95 0.61 -1.00
C PRO A 109 20.63 -0.56 -0.07
N PHE A 110 20.03 -0.30 1.10
CA PHE A 110 19.64 -1.37 2.03
C PHE A 110 18.43 -2.16 1.53
N ILE A 111 17.48 -1.51 0.84
CA ILE A 111 16.38 -2.18 0.16
C ILE A 111 16.92 -3.09 -0.94
N VAL A 112 17.85 -2.59 -1.76
CA VAL A 112 18.50 -3.38 -2.83
C VAL A 112 19.28 -4.54 -2.23
N LEU A 113 20.02 -4.32 -1.14
CA LEU A 113 20.76 -5.36 -0.43
C LEU A 113 19.82 -6.43 0.14
N GLY A 114 18.71 -6.02 0.76
CA GLY A 114 17.68 -6.93 1.26
C GLY A 114 17.11 -7.81 0.13
N MET A 115 16.77 -7.19 -1.01
CA MET A 115 16.30 -7.95 -2.18
C MET A 115 17.37 -8.90 -2.74
N ALA A 116 18.61 -8.46 -2.88
CA ALA A 116 19.70 -9.33 -3.31
C ALA A 116 19.89 -10.51 -2.36
N GLY A 117 19.86 -10.26 -1.04
CA GLY A 117 19.94 -11.30 -0.02
C GLY A 117 18.79 -12.30 -0.09
N LEU A 118 17.56 -11.84 -0.35
CA LEU A 118 16.42 -12.72 -0.61
C LEU A 118 16.67 -13.59 -1.84
N GLY A 119 17.19 -13.02 -2.94
CA GLY A 119 17.55 -13.78 -4.14
C GLY A 119 18.62 -14.84 -3.88
N PHE A 120 19.60 -14.54 -3.04
CA PHE A 120 20.67 -15.48 -2.65
C PHE A 120 20.25 -16.49 -1.56
N THR A 121 19.07 -16.37 -0.97
CA THR A 121 18.64 -17.24 0.14
C THR A 121 18.78 -18.73 -0.18
N PRO A 122 18.35 -19.28 -1.33
CA PRO A 122 18.52 -20.71 -1.61
C PRO A 122 20.01 -21.13 -1.64
N MET A 123 20.85 -20.35 -2.32
CA MET A 123 22.30 -20.64 -2.43
C MET A 123 23.00 -20.57 -1.07
N LEU A 124 22.67 -19.55 -0.27
CA LEU A 124 23.23 -19.39 1.10
C LEU A 124 22.77 -20.51 2.02
N THR A 125 21.53 -20.98 1.85
CA THR A 125 20.98 -22.12 2.59
C THR A 125 21.77 -23.41 2.30
N ASP A 126 22.02 -23.72 1.04
CA ASP A 126 22.77 -24.90 0.64
C ASP A 126 24.21 -24.83 1.13
N LEU A 127 24.88 -23.69 0.95
CA LEU A 127 26.24 -23.47 1.42
C LEU A 127 26.36 -23.68 2.95
N LEU A 128 25.42 -23.12 3.71
CA LEU A 128 25.45 -23.21 5.17
C LEU A 128 25.12 -24.63 5.64
N HIS A 129 24.17 -25.29 4.97
CA HIS A 129 23.80 -26.66 5.25
C HIS A 129 24.97 -27.64 5.04
N GLU A 130 25.70 -27.49 3.92
CA GLU A 130 26.89 -28.27 3.61
C GLU A 130 28.04 -27.99 4.59
N ALA A 131 28.26 -26.73 4.95
CA ALA A 131 29.30 -26.33 5.90
C ALA A 131 29.06 -26.90 7.31
N LEU A 132 27.82 -27.00 7.77
CA LEU A 132 27.45 -27.56 9.06
C LEU A 132 27.40 -29.11 9.04
N GLY A 133 27.28 -29.74 7.88
CA GLY A 133 27.25 -31.20 7.72
C GLY A 133 26.22 -31.86 8.61
N PRO A 134 26.62 -32.90 9.39
CA PRO A 134 25.70 -33.66 10.26
C PRO A 134 25.07 -32.83 11.40
N GLU A 135 25.64 -31.68 11.76
CA GLU A 135 25.12 -30.82 12.80
C GLU A 135 24.07 -29.80 12.27
N SER A 136 23.77 -29.85 10.99
CA SER A 136 22.80 -28.93 10.37
C SER A 136 21.38 -29.16 10.94
N PRO A 137 20.67 -28.09 11.34
CA PRO A 137 19.28 -28.18 11.80
C PRO A 137 18.27 -28.45 10.65
N GLY A 138 18.76 -28.58 9.43
CA GLY A 138 17.97 -28.82 8.22
C GLY A 138 17.84 -27.60 7.33
N ARG A 139 17.66 -27.86 6.02
CA ARG A 139 17.59 -26.83 4.98
C ARG A 139 16.44 -25.85 5.20
N SER A 140 15.24 -26.35 5.53
CA SER A 140 14.06 -25.48 5.75
C SER A 140 14.31 -24.50 6.90
N PHE A 141 14.87 -24.97 8.02
CA PHE A 141 15.15 -24.11 9.17
C PHE A 141 16.20 -23.01 8.85
N LEU A 142 17.30 -23.41 8.20
CA LEU A 142 18.34 -22.45 7.80
C LEU A 142 17.83 -21.44 6.78
N GLY A 143 17.07 -21.93 5.77
CA GLY A 143 16.51 -21.08 4.72
C GLY A 143 15.53 -20.05 5.27
N ILE A 144 14.64 -20.46 6.17
CA ILE A 144 13.70 -19.53 6.84
C ILE A 144 14.49 -18.51 7.68
N GLY A 145 15.53 -18.93 8.40
CA GLY A 145 16.36 -18.02 9.18
C GLY A 145 17.06 -16.95 8.33
N ILE A 146 17.67 -17.35 7.21
CA ILE A 146 18.31 -16.45 6.24
C ILE A 146 17.26 -15.50 5.61
N PHE A 147 16.12 -16.06 5.21
CA PHE A 147 15.00 -15.28 4.67
C PHE A 147 14.55 -14.18 5.65
N ILE A 148 14.35 -14.51 6.93
CA ILE A 148 13.92 -13.56 7.96
C ILE A 148 14.90 -12.40 8.09
N ILE A 149 16.20 -12.65 8.05
CA ILE A 149 17.23 -11.59 8.17
C ILE A 149 17.10 -10.60 7.01
N PHE A 150 17.09 -11.09 5.77
CA PHE A 150 17.02 -10.22 4.59
C PHE A 150 15.64 -9.58 4.41
N TRP A 151 14.57 -10.29 4.76
CA TRP A 151 13.21 -9.77 4.77
C TRP A 151 13.05 -8.63 5.77
N PHE A 152 13.58 -8.77 6.97
CA PHE A 152 13.55 -7.74 7.99
C PHE A 152 14.31 -6.48 7.55
N VAL A 153 15.51 -6.63 6.97
CA VAL A 153 16.27 -5.51 6.41
C VAL A 153 15.46 -4.83 5.30
N PHE A 154 14.94 -5.61 4.36
CA PHE A 154 14.11 -5.10 3.26
C PHE A 154 12.91 -4.29 3.79
N GLU A 155 12.15 -4.84 4.72
CA GLU A 155 10.93 -4.23 5.25
C GLU A 155 11.19 -2.96 6.07
N VAL A 156 12.18 -2.96 6.97
CA VAL A 156 12.54 -1.78 7.76
C VAL A 156 12.82 -0.58 6.86
N PHE A 157 13.65 -0.75 5.85
CA PHE A 157 14.03 0.34 4.96
C PHE A 157 12.92 0.68 3.94
N THR A 158 12.11 -0.29 3.53
CA THR A 158 10.91 -0.07 2.70
C THR A 158 9.89 0.79 3.44
N VAL A 159 9.62 0.52 4.72
CA VAL A 159 8.71 1.33 5.55
C VAL A 159 9.21 2.77 5.67
N VAL A 160 10.52 2.98 5.91
CA VAL A 160 11.12 4.32 5.96
C VAL A 160 10.89 5.07 4.64
N ALA A 161 11.21 4.43 3.51
CA ALA A 161 11.07 5.04 2.20
C ALA A 161 9.60 5.31 1.84
N ASN A 162 8.68 4.42 2.20
CA ASN A 162 7.25 4.55 1.91
C ASN A 162 6.64 5.82 2.56
N VAL A 163 6.90 6.00 3.86
CA VAL A 163 6.41 7.17 4.62
C VAL A 163 6.93 8.47 4.02
N ILE A 164 8.20 8.50 3.65
CA ILE A 164 8.86 9.71 3.17
C ILE A 164 8.53 10.00 1.70
N PHE A 165 8.34 8.98 0.86
CA PHE A 165 8.01 9.19 -0.55
C PHE A 165 6.66 9.89 -0.72
N GLY A 166 5.63 9.47 0.01
CA GLY A 166 4.35 10.16 0.04
C GLY A 166 4.45 11.61 0.53
N ALA A 167 5.29 11.87 1.54
CA ALA A 167 5.54 13.21 2.05
C ALA A 167 6.29 14.09 1.02
N LEU A 168 7.30 13.55 0.30
CA LEU A 168 8.02 14.26 -0.76
C LEU A 168 7.06 14.74 -1.86
N ILE A 169 6.15 13.87 -2.32
CA ILE A 169 5.16 14.22 -3.34
C ILE A 169 4.35 15.46 -2.91
N ASN A 170 3.86 15.47 -1.67
CA ASN A 170 3.11 16.60 -1.14
C ASN A 170 3.96 17.88 -0.99
N ASP A 171 5.27 17.75 -0.79
CA ASP A 171 6.18 18.89 -0.63
C ASP A 171 6.59 19.53 -1.97
N VAL A 172 6.54 18.78 -3.09
CA VAL A 172 7.06 19.26 -4.39
C VAL A 172 6.00 19.41 -5.48
N VAL A 173 4.83 18.77 -5.37
CA VAL A 173 3.76 18.82 -6.37
C VAL A 173 2.80 19.99 -6.05
N PRO A 174 2.52 20.89 -7.02
CA PRO A 174 1.54 21.97 -6.82
C PRO A 174 0.16 21.45 -6.42
N THR A 175 -0.45 22.05 -5.38
CA THR A 175 -1.74 21.61 -4.81
C THR A 175 -2.86 21.52 -5.85
N GLN A 176 -2.86 22.43 -6.87
CA GLN A 176 -3.85 22.41 -7.96
C GLN A 176 -3.74 21.16 -8.86
N LEU A 177 -2.58 20.51 -8.87
CA LEU A 177 -2.28 19.36 -9.73
C LEU A 177 -2.15 18.02 -8.98
N VAL A 178 -2.18 18.04 -7.65
CA VAL A 178 -2.02 16.86 -6.79
C VAL A 178 -3.00 15.76 -7.18
N GLY A 179 -4.29 16.08 -7.41
CA GLY A 179 -5.28 15.08 -7.82
C GLY A 179 -4.96 14.43 -9.17
N ARG A 180 -4.54 15.22 -10.16
CA ARG A 180 -4.13 14.70 -11.48
C ARG A 180 -2.85 13.87 -11.39
N PHE A 181 -1.90 14.30 -10.56
CA PHE A 181 -0.66 13.58 -10.31
C PHE A 181 -0.94 12.20 -9.68
N PHE A 182 -1.76 12.13 -8.62
CA PHE A 182 -2.12 10.85 -8.00
C PHE A 182 -2.92 9.93 -8.94
N GLY A 183 -3.69 10.48 -9.89
CA GLY A 183 -4.32 9.71 -10.96
C GLY A 183 -3.29 9.02 -11.86
N LEU A 184 -2.26 9.77 -12.31
CA LEU A 184 -1.14 9.22 -13.10
C LEU A 184 -0.30 8.23 -12.27
N PHE A 185 0.00 8.57 -11.03
CA PHE A 185 0.71 7.73 -10.07
C PHE A 185 0.04 6.36 -9.95
N ARG A 186 -1.28 6.33 -9.76
CA ARG A 186 -2.05 5.09 -9.71
C ARG A 186 -2.00 4.31 -11.02
N ALA A 187 -2.12 4.98 -12.17
CA ALA A 187 -2.05 4.34 -13.48
C ALA A 187 -0.69 3.68 -13.72
N VAL A 188 0.40 4.39 -13.39
CA VAL A 188 1.78 3.88 -13.49
C VAL A 188 1.99 2.68 -12.56
N GLY A 189 1.48 2.74 -11.33
CA GLY A 189 1.55 1.62 -10.40
C GLY A 189 0.81 0.36 -10.88
N LEU A 190 -0.37 0.53 -11.51
CA LEU A 190 -1.10 -0.59 -12.12
C LEU A 190 -0.35 -1.14 -13.34
N LEU A 191 0.24 -0.28 -14.18
CA LEU A 191 1.05 -0.71 -15.33
C LEU A 191 2.27 -1.51 -14.89
N ALA A 192 2.99 -1.07 -13.85
CA ALA A 192 4.11 -1.83 -13.29
C ALA A 192 3.66 -3.23 -12.82
N GLY A 193 2.50 -3.30 -12.17
CA GLY A 193 1.90 -4.57 -11.76
C GLY A 193 1.50 -5.47 -12.94
N ILE A 194 0.93 -4.90 -14.01
CA ILE A 194 0.59 -5.65 -15.24
C ILE A 194 1.87 -6.22 -15.87
N VAL A 195 2.91 -5.39 -16.04
CA VAL A 195 4.18 -5.83 -16.65
C VAL A 195 4.79 -6.98 -15.86
N PHE A 196 4.91 -6.87 -14.55
CA PHE A 196 5.47 -7.93 -13.72
C PHE A 196 4.65 -9.22 -13.80
N ASN A 197 3.35 -9.12 -13.51
CA ASN A 197 2.51 -10.31 -13.37
C ASN A 197 2.28 -11.03 -14.71
N TYR A 198 2.19 -10.28 -15.82
CA TYR A 198 2.01 -10.88 -17.14
C TYR A 198 3.28 -11.50 -17.69
N SER A 199 4.45 -10.86 -17.51
CA SER A 199 5.68 -11.23 -18.21
C SER A 199 6.69 -11.99 -17.35
N ILE A 200 6.68 -11.79 -16.01
CA ILE A 200 7.75 -12.27 -15.13
C ILE A 200 7.26 -13.33 -14.14
N MET A 201 6.02 -13.21 -13.65
CA MET A 201 5.49 -14.08 -12.58
C MET A 201 5.55 -15.57 -12.95
N GLY A 202 5.38 -15.93 -14.21
CA GLY A 202 5.50 -17.31 -14.68
C GLY A 202 6.88 -17.95 -14.47
N HIS A 203 7.93 -17.12 -14.35
CA HIS A 203 9.31 -17.57 -14.14
C HIS A 203 9.75 -17.48 -12.66
N ALA A 204 8.84 -17.03 -11.77
CA ALA A 204 9.20 -16.72 -10.39
C ALA A 204 9.75 -17.91 -9.59
N GLU A 205 9.35 -19.14 -9.89
CA GLU A 205 9.80 -20.35 -9.18
C GLU A 205 11.23 -20.78 -9.51
N SER A 206 11.68 -20.52 -10.74
CA SER A 206 12.97 -20.98 -11.24
C SER A 206 14.05 -19.88 -11.24
N HIS A 207 13.67 -18.61 -11.13
CA HIS A 207 14.56 -17.45 -11.33
C HIS A 207 14.48 -16.44 -10.19
N TYR A 208 14.44 -16.91 -8.94
CA TYR A 208 14.39 -16.01 -7.77
C TYR A 208 15.51 -14.97 -7.76
N LEU A 209 16.74 -15.42 -8.02
CA LEU A 209 17.94 -14.57 -7.96
C LEU A 209 17.85 -13.45 -9.00
N GLU A 210 17.56 -13.81 -10.25
CA GLU A 210 17.49 -12.87 -11.38
C GLU A 210 16.38 -11.85 -11.18
N ILE A 211 15.23 -12.29 -10.67
CA ILE A 211 14.06 -11.43 -10.40
C ILE A 211 14.38 -10.45 -9.29
N PHE A 212 14.88 -10.91 -8.14
CA PHE A 212 15.17 -10.02 -7.02
C PHE A 212 16.31 -9.03 -7.35
N ILE A 213 17.38 -9.50 -8.01
CA ILE A 213 18.49 -8.62 -8.43
C ILE A 213 18.03 -7.65 -9.51
N GLY A 214 17.34 -8.13 -10.56
CA GLY A 214 16.88 -7.29 -11.67
C GLY A 214 15.95 -6.17 -11.19
N ILE A 215 14.93 -6.50 -10.38
CA ILE A 215 14.01 -5.52 -9.82
C ILE A 215 14.73 -4.63 -8.81
N GLY A 216 15.62 -5.17 -8.00
CA GLY A 216 16.44 -4.40 -7.06
C GLY A 216 17.30 -3.35 -7.76
N LEU A 217 17.94 -3.70 -8.87
CA LEU A 217 18.73 -2.77 -9.67
C LEU A 217 17.85 -1.70 -10.34
N ILE A 218 16.72 -2.09 -10.93
CA ILE A 218 15.76 -1.13 -11.51
C ILE A 218 15.29 -0.15 -10.45
N TYR A 219 14.88 -0.65 -9.28
CA TYR A 219 14.46 0.18 -8.15
C TYR A 219 15.60 1.09 -7.70
N GLY A 220 16.78 0.54 -7.42
CA GLY A 220 17.92 1.30 -6.91
C GLY A 220 18.35 2.42 -7.85
N ILE A 221 18.47 2.12 -9.15
CA ILE A 221 18.90 3.10 -10.15
C ILE A 221 17.84 4.18 -10.37
N CYS A 222 16.58 3.80 -10.64
CA CYS A 222 15.51 4.76 -10.92
C CYS A 222 15.22 5.64 -9.70
N PHE A 223 15.21 5.06 -8.51
CA PHE A 223 14.92 5.79 -7.28
C PHE A 223 16.08 6.73 -6.90
N ALA A 224 17.34 6.29 -7.06
CA ALA A 224 18.50 7.15 -6.87
C ALA A 224 18.52 8.32 -7.85
N ILE A 225 18.25 8.07 -9.16
CA ILE A 225 18.16 9.13 -10.17
C ILE A 225 17.06 10.13 -9.80
N MET A 226 15.86 9.64 -9.40
CA MET A 226 14.77 10.49 -8.94
C MET A 226 15.22 11.38 -7.76
N CYS A 227 15.85 10.80 -6.74
CA CYS A 227 16.37 11.53 -5.58
C CYS A 227 17.42 12.58 -5.96
N CYS A 228 18.26 12.33 -6.95
CA CYS A 228 19.25 13.28 -7.44
C CYS A 228 18.67 14.41 -8.30
N ARG A 229 17.54 14.17 -8.97
CA ARG A 229 16.93 15.11 -9.92
C ARG A 229 15.81 15.94 -9.33
N VAL A 230 15.07 15.41 -8.35
CA VAL A 230 14.01 16.14 -7.66
C VAL A 230 14.64 17.07 -6.63
N LYS A 231 14.29 18.35 -6.70
CA LYS A 231 14.74 19.37 -5.74
C LYS A 231 13.61 19.71 -4.78
N GLU A 232 13.93 19.76 -3.51
CA GLU A 232 13.04 20.28 -2.48
C GLU A 232 13.19 21.81 -2.36
N GLY A 233 12.13 22.47 -1.84
CA GLY A 233 12.19 23.89 -1.51
C GLY A 233 12.93 24.15 -0.19
N ASP A 234 13.14 25.44 0.08
CA ASP A 234 13.71 25.89 1.36
C ASP A 234 12.63 25.86 2.45
N TYR A 235 13.01 25.39 3.62
CA TYR A 235 12.13 25.30 4.78
C TYR A 235 12.59 26.24 5.90
N PRO A 236 11.67 26.89 6.63
CA PRO A 236 12.03 27.72 7.77
C PRO A 236 12.76 26.93 8.84
N PRO A 237 13.56 27.60 9.70
CA PRO A 237 14.17 26.97 10.85
C PRO A 237 13.15 26.27 11.73
N VAL A 238 13.56 25.17 12.38
CA VAL A 238 12.68 24.43 13.29
C VAL A 238 12.48 25.21 14.57
N GLU A 239 11.25 25.62 14.87
CA GLU A 239 10.92 26.16 16.18
C GLU A 239 11.12 25.10 17.27
N GLN A 240 11.87 25.43 18.29
CA GLN A 240 12.02 24.57 19.48
C GLN A 240 10.73 24.61 20.27
N LYS A 241 9.83 23.65 20.05
CA LYS A 241 8.69 23.45 20.95
C LYS A 241 9.23 22.93 22.28
N GLU A 242 8.81 23.62 23.37
CA GLU A 242 9.09 23.17 24.72
C GLU A 242 8.75 21.69 24.91
N ARG A 243 9.65 20.94 25.56
CA ARG A 243 9.43 19.54 25.92
C ARG A 243 8.25 19.49 26.89
N GLN A 244 7.13 18.92 26.47
CA GLN A 244 6.01 18.69 27.38
C GLN A 244 6.43 17.76 28.53
N ALA A 245 6.09 18.15 29.74
CA ALA A 245 6.49 17.43 30.96
C ALA A 245 5.91 16.00 31.06
N ASN A 246 4.82 15.71 30.36
CA ASN A 246 4.20 14.39 30.33
C ASN A 246 3.98 13.90 28.89
N PRO A 247 4.77 12.93 28.38
CA PRO A 247 4.66 12.44 26.99
C PRO A 247 3.38 11.63 26.72
N LEU A 248 2.71 11.09 27.76
CA LEU A 248 1.49 10.27 27.59
C LEU A 248 0.22 11.12 27.45
N LYS A 249 0.22 12.33 27.99
CA LYS A 249 -0.96 13.20 27.92
C LYS A 249 -1.43 13.50 26.50
N PRO A 250 -0.56 13.85 25.53
CA PRO A 250 -0.96 14.04 24.15
C PRO A 250 -1.54 12.77 23.49
N VAL A 251 -1.01 11.61 23.84
CA VAL A 251 -1.48 10.31 23.33
C VAL A 251 -2.90 10.03 23.83
N LEU A 252 -3.16 10.21 25.11
CA LEU A 252 -4.49 10.02 25.70
C LEU A 252 -5.52 11.00 25.10
N VAL A 253 -5.13 12.27 24.93
CA VAL A 253 -5.98 13.29 24.29
C VAL A 253 -6.28 12.88 22.85
N TYR A 254 -5.29 12.43 22.08
CA TYR A 254 -5.45 11.95 20.71
C TYR A 254 -6.49 10.81 20.64
N PHE A 255 -6.35 9.78 21.47
CA PHE A 255 -7.30 8.66 21.49
C PHE A 255 -8.70 9.12 21.90
N ARG A 256 -8.81 9.96 22.91
CA ARG A 256 -10.09 10.51 23.34
C ARG A 256 -10.77 11.31 22.22
N GLU A 257 -10.06 12.20 21.56
CA GLU A 257 -10.61 13.01 20.47
C GLU A 257 -11.03 12.18 19.26
N CYS A 258 -10.26 11.18 18.85
CA CYS A 258 -10.56 10.40 17.66
C CYS A 258 -11.64 9.33 17.86
N TYR A 259 -11.72 8.75 19.06
CA TYR A 259 -12.57 7.58 19.33
C TYR A 259 -13.71 7.84 20.31
N SER A 260 -13.89 9.04 20.85
CA SER A 260 -15.02 9.36 21.76
C SER A 260 -16.35 9.37 21.00
N ASN A 261 -16.38 9.95 19.80
CA ASN A 261 -17.60 10.07 19.02
C ASN A 261 -17.99 8.76 18.34
N GLY A 262 -19.24 8.33 18.58
CA GLY A 262 -19.77 7.08 18.04
C GLY A 262 -19.83 7.04 16.51
N PHE A 263 -19.99 8.20 15.81
CA PHE A 263 -19.98 8.26 14.36
C PHE A 263 -18.61 7.84 13.80
N TYR A 264 -17.51 8.40 14.33
CA TYR A 264 -16.15 8.07 13.85
C TYR A 264 -15.73 6.65 14.18
N ARG A 265 -16.13 6.11 15.35
CA ARG A 265 -15.88 4.70 15.67
C ARG A 265 -16.48 3.75 14.63
N TRP A 266 -17.74 3.98 14.26
CA TRP A 266 -18.40 3.17 13.24
C TRP A 266 -17.82 3.39 11.84
N LEU A 267 -17.47 4.63 11.50
CA LEU A 267 -16.83 4.96 10.22
C LEU A 267 -15.45 4.28 10.10
N PHE A 268 -14.63 4.35 11.14
CA PHE A 268 -13.33 3.67 11.17
C PHE A 268 -13.48 2.16 11.09
N LEU A 269 -14.42 1.58 11.81
CA LEU A 269 -14.71 0.15 11.76
C LEU A 269 -15.17 -0.26 10.36
N ALA A 270 -16.08 0.47 9.74
CA ALA A 270 -16.56 0.21 8.39
C ALA A 270 -15.42 0.26 7.36
N ALA A 271 -14.62 1.32 7.39
CA ALA A 271 -13.48 1.48 6.49
C ALA A 271 -12.40 0.41 6.73
N THR A 272 -12.14 0.06 7.98
CA THR A 272 -11.19 -1.00 8.36
C THR A 272 -11.66 -2.37 7.89
N CYS A 273 -12.90 -2.76 8.14
CA CYS A 273 -13.43 -4.05 7.69
C CYS A 273 -13.43 -4.15 6.16
N GLY A 274 -13.81 -3.08 5.44
CA GLY A 274 -13.80 -3.08 3.99
C GLY A 274 -12.39 -3.25 3.39
N MET A 275 -11.36 -2.69 4.02
CA MET A 275 -9.97 -2.92 3.61
C MET A 275 -9.43 -4.27 4.09
N LEU A 276 -9.73 -4.65 5.33
CA LEU A 276 -9.20 -5.84 5.96
C LEU A 276 -9.78 -7.15 5.37
N ALA A 277 -11.01 -7.07 4.81
CA ALA A 277 -11.65 -8.20 4.13
C ALA A 277 -10.78 -8.78 2.99
N ASN A 278 -9.89 -7.97 2.41
CA ASN A 278 -8.98 -8.43 1.34
C ASN A 278 -7.76 -9.21 1.88
N ALA A 279 -7.41 -9.04 3.13
CA ALA A 279 -6.15 -9.53 3.69
C ALA A 279 -6.02 -11.08 3.65
N PRO A 280 -7.03 -11.90 4.03
CA PRO A 280 -6.90 -13.35 4.01
C PRO A 280 -6.61 -13.90 2.61
N VAL A 281 -7.35 -13.45 1.59
CA VAL A 281 -7.14 -13.90 0.21
C VAL A 281 -5.80 -13.41 -0.32
N ASN A 282 -5.44 -12.13 -0.15
CA ASN A 282 -4.17 -11.59 -0.65
C ASN A 282 -2.94 -12.25 -0.02
N SER A 283 -3.01 -12.60 1.28
CA SER A 283 -1.87 -13.20 1.98
C SER A 283 -1.63 -14.65 1.58
N PHE A 284 -2.66 -15.40 1.18
CA PHE A 284 -2.57 -16.82 0.93
C PHE A 284 -2.94 -17.26 -0.50
N SER A 285 -3.22 -16.30 -1.42
CA SER A 285 -3.63 -16.60 -2.80
C SER A 285 -2.62 -17.41 -3.60
N VAL A 286 -1.32 -17.16 -3.41
CA VAL A 286 -0.23 -17.93 -4.04
C VAL A 286 -0.26 -19.38 -3.57
N PHE A 287 -0.44 -19.60 -2.27
CA PHE A 287 -0.52 -20.92 -1.66
C PHE A 287 -1.76 -21.67 -2.13
N TYR A 288 -2.88 -20.98 -2.22
CA TYR A 288 -4.12 -21.55 -2.73
C TYR A 288 -4.00 -21.95 -4.21
N ALA A 289 -3.47 -21.05 -5.05
CA ALA A 289 -3.21 -21.37 -6.45
C ALA A 289 -2.32 -22.62 -6.60
N LYS A 290 -1.28 -22.73 -5.77
CA LYS A 290 -0.39 -23.89 -5.76
C LYS A 290 -1.07 -25.17 -5.26
N SER A 291 -1.95 -25.11 -4.27
CA SER A 291 -2.70 -26.28 -3.80
C SER A 291 -3.67 -26.82 -4.86
N LEU A 292 -4.07 -26.00 -5.82
CA LEU A 292 -4.88 -26.35 -6.99
C LEU A 292 -4.03 -26.68 -8.24
N GLU A 293 -2.72 -26.90 -8.08
CA GLU A 293 -1.76 -27.19 -9.14
C GLU A 293 -1.72 -26.14 -10.27
N MET A 294 -2.13 -24.91 -9.95
CA MET A 294 -2.12 -23.81 -10.93
C MET A 294 -0.70 -23.34 -11.21
N GLY A 295 -0.35 -23.25 -12.50
CA GLY A 295 0.91 -22.64 -12.94
C GLY A 295 0.98 -21.16 -12.64
N MET A 296 2.16 -20.65 -12.23
CA MET A 296 2.36 -19.24 -11.87
C MET A 296 2.20 -18.28 -13.05
N ASP A 297 2.36 -18.74 -14.28
CA ASP A 297 2.03 -17.98 -15.49
C ASP A 297 0.53 -17.64 -15.56
N THR A 298 -0.31 -18.65 -15.35
CA THR A 298 -1.78 -18.47 -15.31
C THR A 298 -2.21 -17.58 -14.15
N TYR A 299 -1.64 -17.78 -12.96
CA TYR A 299 -1.89 -16.96 -11.79
C TYR A 299 -1.50 -15.49 -12.03
N GLY A 300 -0.32 -15.24 -12.60
CA GLY A 300 0.15 -13.89 -12.95
C GLY A 300 -0.74 -13.21 -13.98
N LYS A 301 -1.16 -13.92 -15.03
CA LYS A 301 -2.12 -13.40 -16.04
C LYS A 301 -3.44 -13.00 -15.41
N GLY A 302 -3.93 -13.76 -14.42
CA GLY A 302 -5.13 -13.41 -13.66
C GLY A 302 -4.98 -12.10 -12.86
N ILE A 303 -3.86 -11.91 -12.17
CA ILE A 303 -3.57 -10.65 -11.48
C ILE A 303 -3.45 -9.49 -12.48
N ALA A 304 -2.73 -9.69 -13.59
CA ALA A 304 -2.59 -8.67 -14.62
C ALA A 304 -3.97 -8.25 -15.17
N LEU A 305 -4.87 -9.21 -15.43
CA LEU A 305 -6.24 -8.94 -15.84
C LEU A 305 -7.01 -8.12 -14.81
N THR A 306 -6.85 -8.42 -13.53
CA THR A 306 -7.42 -7.63 -12.43
C THR A 306 -6.97 -6.17 -12.46
N TYR A 307 -5.68 -5.93 -12.72
CA TYR A 307 -5.14 -4.58 -12.82
C TYR A 307 -5.62 -3.84 -14.07
N VAL A 308 -5.80 -4.54 -15.19
CA VAL A 308 -6.41 -3.97 -16.40
C VAL A 308 -7.83 -3.50 -16.10
N PHE A 309 -8.67 -4.35 -15.48
CA PHE A 309 -10.03 -3.96 -15.09
C PHE A 309 -10.02 -2.79 -14.10
N SER A 310 -9.11 -2.80 -13.12
CA SER A 310 -8.98 -1.71 -12.14
C SER A 310 -8.61 -0.38 -12.81
N LEU A 311 -7.76 -0.41 -13.84
CA LEU A 311 -7.35 0.77 -14.60
C LEU A 311 -8.54 1.33 -15.42
N VAL A 312 -9.23 0.47 -16.15
CA VAL A 312 -10.38 0.85 -16.99
C VAL A 312 -11.56 1.39 -16.14
N LEU A 313 -11.82 0.74 -15.00
CA LEU A 313 -12.93 1.10 -14.12
C LEU A 313 -12.64 2.30 -13.22
N ALA A 314 -11.38 2.71 -13.06
CA ALA A 314 -10.98 3.78 -12.13
C ALA A 314 -11.75 5.10 -12.38
N TYR A 315 -11.82 5.53 -13.64
CA TYR A 315 -12.51 6.78 -13.99
C TYR A 315 -14.04 6.71 -13.83
N PRO A 316 -14.78 5.72 -14.39
CA PRO A 316 -16.21 5.62 -14.20
C PRO A 316 -16.61 5.43 -12.73
N LEU A 317 -15.86 4.64 -11.95
CA LEU A 317 -16.14 4.45 -10.54
C LEU A 317 -15.89 5.73 -9.71
N GLY A 318 -14.85 6.49 -10.02
CA GLY A 318 -14.60 7.79 -9.40
C GLY A 318 -15.76 8.77 -9.67
N SER A 319 -16.19 8.88 -10.93
CA SER A 319 -17.34 9.71 -11.31
C SER A 319 -18.64 9.26 -10.61
N LEU A 320 -18.84 7.95 -10.49
CA LEU A 320 -20.01 7.40 -9.78
C LEU A 320 -19.96 7.71 -8.27
N ALA A 321 -18.77 7.66 -7.66
CA ALA A 321 -18.58 8.01 -6.25
C ALA A 321 -18.87 9.50 -5.98
N ASP A 322 -18.60 10.37 -6.95
CA ASP A 322 -18.95 11.80 -6.84
C ASP A 322 -20.47 12.03 -6.89
N ARG A 323 -21.20 11.23 -7.67
CA ARG A 323 -22.67 11.36 -7.81
C ARG A 323 -23.46 10.71 -6.69
N LEU A 324 -23.09 9.50 -6.25
CA LEU A 324 -23.88 8.67 -5.33
C LEU A 324 -23.42 8.72 -3.87
N HIS A 325 -22.37 9.44 -3.56
CA HIS A 325 -21.67 9.50 -2.26
C HIS A 325 -20.87 8.22 -1.91
N PRO A 326 -19.60 8.35 -1.48
CA PRO A 326 -18.71 7.22 -1.18
C PRO A 326 -19.23 6.25 -0.12
N LEU A 327 -19.96 6.73 0.91
CA LEU A 327 -20.54 5.84 1.94
C LEU A 327 -21.56 4.86 1.37
N ARG A 328 -22.41 5.31 0.45
CA ARG A 328 -23.44 4.46 -0.16
C ARG A 328 -22.83 3.43 -1.09
N LEU A 329 -21.88 3.88 -1.92
CA LEU A 329 -21.17 2.97 -2.82
C LEU A 329 -20.23 2.02 -2.05
N GLY A 330 -19.57 2.49 -0.99
CA GLY A 330 -18.77 1.64 -0.11
C GLY A 330 -19.58 0.52 0.52
N LEU A 331 -20.80 0.84 1.00
CA LEU A 331 -21.75 -0.16 1.50
C LEU A 331 -22.07 -1.22 0.43
N TRP A 332 -22.46 -0.78 -0.77
CA TRP A 332 -22.85 -1.72 -1.83
C TRP A 332 -21.68 -2.56 -2.33
N THR A 333 -20.52 -1.95 -2.49
CA THR A 333 -19.31 -2.66 -2.94
C THR A 333 -18.87 -3.71 -1.90
N THR A 334 -18.91 -3.35 -0.61
CA THR A 334 -18.58 -4.27 0.49
C THR A 334 -19.59 -5.40 0.59
N CYS A 335 -20.89 -5.12 0.37
CA CYS A 335 -21.95 -6.12 0.35
C CYS A 335 -21.75 -7.11 -0.81
N LEU A 336 -21.56 -6.61 -2.02
CA LEU A 336 -21.30 -7.44 -3.20
C LEU A 336 -20.04 -8.27 -3.02
N TYR A 337 -18.96 -7.67 -2.49
CA TYR A 337 -17.74 -8.39 -2.19
C TYR A 337 -17.98 -9.54 -1.18
N GLY A 338 -18.69 -9.27 -0.09
CA GLY A 338 -19.03 -10.28 0.92
C GLY A 338 -19.80 -11.47 0.33
N VAL A 339 -20.84 -11.20 -0.48
CA VAL A 339 -21.63 -12.24 -1.14
C VAL A 339 -20.77 -13.06 -2.10
N VAL A 340 -19.97 -12.41 -2.94
CA VAL A 340 -19.09 -13.10 -3.91
C VAL A 340 -18.04 -13.94 -3.20
N MET A 341 -17.46 -13.47 -2.10
CA MET A 341 -16.45 -14.24 -1.34
C MET A 341 -17.08 -15.44 -0.62
N LEU A 342 -18.24 -15.30 -0.03
CA LEU A 342 -18.96 -16.46 0.58
C LEU A 342 -19.31 -17.50 -0.48
N TRP A 343 -19.75 -17.06 -1.65
CA TRP A 343 -20.02 -17.95 -2.78
C TRP A 343 -18.73 -18.64 -3.26
N ALA A 344 -17.64 -17.90 -3.40
CA ALA A 344 -16.33 -18.46 -3.74
C ALA A 344 -15.91 -19.57 -2.79
N GLY A 345 -16.06 -19.37 -1.48
CA GLY A 345 -15.73 -20.39 -0.46
C GLY A 345 -16.52 -21.69 -0.61
N MET A 346 -17.71 -21.66 -1.23
CA MET A 346 -18.57 -22.84 -1.45
C MET A 346 -18.25 -23.58 -2.76
N VAL A 347 -17.74 -22.87 -3.79
CA VAL A 347 -17.72 -23.37 -5.18
C VAL A 347 -16.30 -23.59 -5.70
N VAL A 348 -15.30 -22.95 -5.08
CA VAL A 348 -13.91 -23.05 -5.56
C VAL A 348 -13.29 -24.35 -5.11
N ASP A 349 -13.14 -25.27 -6.05
CA ASP A 349 -12.57 -26.59 -5.89
C ASP A 349 -11.48 -26.92 -6.93
N ASP A 350 -11.36 -26.11 -8.00
CA ASP A 350 -10.37 -26.28 -9.05
C ASP A 350 -9.68 -24.94 -9.44
N ALA A 351 -8.62 -25.03 -10.23
CA ALA A 351 -7.83 -23.89 -10.70
C ALA A 351 -8.66 -22.89 -11.54
N ARG A 352 -9.67 -23.36 -12.29
CA ARG A 352 -10.49 -22.52 -13.16
C ARG A 352 -11.46 -21.68 -12.35
N THR A 353 -12.19 -22.31 -11.43
CA THR A 353 -13.14 -21.62 -10.53
C THR A 353 -12.38 -20.67 -9.61
N PHE A 354 -11.22 -21.09 -9.08
CA PHE A 354 -10.33 -20.20 -8.32
C PHE A 354 -9.99 -18.93 -9.13
N MET A 355 -9.55 -19.06 -10.38
CA MET A 355 -9.17 -17.91 -11.20
C MET A 355 -10.33 -16.93 -11.40
N ILE A 356 -11.55 -17.42 -11.67
CA ILE A 356 -12.74 -16.58 -11.84
C ILE A 356 -13.00 -15.75 -10.58
N PHE A 357 -13.03 -16.41 -9.42
CA PHE A 357 -13.32 -15.72 -8.17
C PHE A 357 -12.15 -14.87 -7.67
N PHE A 358 -10.91 -15.24 -7.98
CA PHE A 358 -9.74 -14.46 -7.66
C PHE A 358 -9.67 -13.14 -8.46
N VAL A 359 -10.01 -13.19 -9.76
CA VAL A 359 -10.15 -11.97 -10.57
C VAL A 359 -11.32 -11.11 -10.04
N ALA A 360 -12.46 -11.72 -9.72
CA ALA A 360 -13.58 -11.01 -9.12
C ALA A 360 -13.22 -10.35 -7.77
N HIS A 361 -12.49 -11.08 -6.90
CA HIS A 361 -11.91 -10.56 -5.67
C HIS A 361 -11.09 -9.28 -5.92
N GLY A 362 -10.13 -9.36 -6.84
CA GLY A 362 -9.25 -8.23 -7.10
C GLY A 362 -9.96 -7.03 -7.74
N VAL A 363 -10.92 -7.25 -8.64
CA VAL A 363 -11.74 -6.19 -9.25
C VAL A 363 -12.61 -5.50 -8.20
N LEU A 364 -13.30 -6.26 -7.35
CA LEU A 364 -14.16 -5.71 -6.29
C LEU A 364 -13.35 -4.99 -5.22
N SER A 365 -12.19 -5.53 -4.85
CA SER A 365 -11.24 -4.89 -3.95
C SER A 365 -10.74 -3.56 -4.52
N GLY A 366 -10.32 -3.53 -5.78
CA GLY A 366 -9.92 -2.31 -6.49
C GLY A 366 -11.06 -1.29 -6.61
N THR A 367 -12.29 -1.76 -6.83
CA THR A 367 -13.50 -0.93 -6.83
C THR A 367 -13.72 -0.28 -5.48
N TYR A 368 -13.66 -1.05 -4.39
CA TYR A 368 -13.78 -0.54 -3.02
C TYR A 368 -12.73 0.54 -2.74
N MET A 369 -11.47 0.28 -3.06
CA MET A 369 -10.39 1.26 -2.86
C MET A 369 -10.62 2.57 -3.63
N THR A 370 -11.13 2.49 -4.86
CA THR A 370 -11.42 3.66 -5.68
C THR A 370 -12.58 4.48 -5.12
N VAL A 371 -13.67 3.82 -4.79
CA VAL A 371 -14.90 4.44 -4.29
C VAL A 371 -14.69 5.08 -2.91
N CYS A 372 -13.97 4.40 -2.03
CA CYS A 372 -13.75 4.83 -0.66
C CYS A 372 -12.56 5.80 -0.49
N ALA A 373 -11.78 6.07 -1.54
CA ALA A 373 -10.61 6.96 -1.48
C ALA A 373 -10.91 8.36 -0.92
N SER A 374 -12.11 8.90 -1.20
CA SER A 374 -12.52 10.23 -0.75
C SER A 374 -13.31 10.25 0.56
N LEU A 375 -13.55 9.10 1.22
CA LEU A 375 -14.35 9.02 2.46
C LEU A 375 -13.83 9.94 3.55
N GLY A 376 -12.54 9.88 3.84
CA GLY A 376 -11.93 10.72 4.87
C GLY A 376 -12.04 12.22 4.54
N GLN A 377 -11.79 12.61 3.29
CA GLN A 377 -11.86 14.00 2.86
C GLN A 377 -13.26 14.60 3.01
N ARG A 378 -14.30 13.79 2.86
CA ARG A 378 -15.71 14.22 2.95
C ARG A 378 -16.27 14.18 4.37
N LEU A 379 -15.74 13.29 5.24
CA LEU A 379 -16.37 12.97 6.52
C LEU A 379 -15.55 13.39 7.75
N TYR A 380 -14.22 13.57 7.62
CA TYR A 380 -13.41 14.01 8.76
C TYR A 380 -13.49 15.51 8.96
N PRO A 381 -13.30 16.00 10.20
CA PRO A 381 -13.19 17.42 10.48
C PRO A 381 -12.01 18.03 9.69
N LYS A 382 -12.26 19.06 8.88
CA LYS A 382 -11.26 19.65 7.98
C LYS A 382 -9.97 20.08 8.69
N LEU A 383 -10.10 20.70 9.87
CA LEU A 383 -8.97 21.19 10.68
C LEU A 383 -8.15 20.06 11.33
N ARG A 384 -8.73 18.86 11.46
CA ARG A 384 -8.12 17.69 12.12
C ARG A 384 -8.02 16.49 11.19
N PHE A 385 -8.06 16.70 9.88
CA PHE A 385 -8.06 15.63 8.88
C PHE A 385 -6.92 14.63 9.08
N ALA A 386 -5.69 15.10 9.24
CA ALA A 386 -4.51 14.24 9.42
C ALA A 386 -4.60 13.37 10.68
N GLN A 387 -5.15 13.93 11.78
CA GLN A 387 -5.35 13.23 13.04
C GLN A 387 -6.32 12.05 12.87
N PHE A 388 -7.48 12.28 12.22
CA PHE A 388 -8.50 11.25 12.00
C PHE A 388 -8.06 10.20 10.98
N ALA A 389 -7.36 10.61 9.91
CA ALA A 389 -6.76 9.69 8.94
C ALA A 389 -5.72 8.77 9.61
N SER A 390 -4.89 9.32 10.49
CA SER A 390 -3.93 8.54 11.29
C SER A 390 -4.63 7.57 12.24
N ALA A 391 -5.73 7.98 12.88
CA ALA A 391 -6.50 7.12 13.79
C ALA A 391 -7.11 5.92 13.05
N TRP A 392 -7.70 6.15 11.87
CA TRP A 392 -8.15 5.06 11.03
C TRP A 392 -7.00 4.14 10.61
N GLY A 393 -5.86 4.70 10.16
CA GLY A 393 -4.67 3.95 9.78
C GLY A 393 -4.13 3.05 10.90
N LEU A 394 -4.14 3.55 12.14
CA LEU A 394 -3.78 2.77 13.32
C LEU A 394 -4.72 1.58 13.54
N MET A 395 -6.03 1.80 13.45
CA MET A 395 -7.03 0.73 13.58
C MET A 395 -6.87 -0.34 12.49
N PHE A 396 -6.62 0.08 11.24
CA PHE A 396 -6.36 -0.82 10.14
C PHE A 396 -5.08 -1.64 10.35
N ALA A 397 -3.97 -1.00 10.74
CA ALA A 397 -2.70 -1.69 11.01
C ALA A 397 -2.83 -2.73 12.13
N LEU A 398 -3.50 -2.40 13.24
CA LEU A 398 -3.78 -3.36 14.31
C LEU A 398 -4.61 -4.54 13.82
N GLY A 399 -5.65 -4.27 13.02
CA GLY A 399 -6.46 -5.34 12.41
C GLY A 399 -5.62 -6.26 11.50
N TYR A 400 -4.74 -5.68 10.69
CA TYR A 400 -3.87 -6.42 9.78
C TYR A 400 -2.84 -7.28 10.54
N ILE A 401 -2.23 -6.73 11.59
CA ILE A 401 -1.28 -7.44 12.48
C ILE A 401 -1.93 -8.69 13.11
N VAL A 402 -3.21 -8.62 13.42
CA VAL A 402 -3.93 -9.74 14.05
C VAL A 402 -4.45 -10.74 13.02
N ILE A 403 -5.09 -10.27 11.93
CA ILE A 403 -5.85 -11.16 11.05
C ILE A 403 -4.94 -12.08 10.21
N THR A 404 -3.78 -11.61 9.78
CA THR A 404 -2.92 -12.38 8.87
C THR A 404 -2.26 -13.59 9.54
N PRO A 405 -1.63 -13.50 10.73
CA PRO A 405 -1.09 -14.68 11.41
C PRO A 405 -2.20 -15.55 12.00
N THR A 406 -3.31 -14.97 12.47
CA THR A 406 -4.46 -15.75 12.94
C THR A 406 -5.03 -16.60 11.80
N MET A 407 -5.14 -16.03 10.60
CA MET A 407 -5.55 -16.81 9.42
C MET A 407 -4.57 -17.95 9.12
N GLY A 408 -3.25 -17.68 9.22
CA GLY A 408 -2.22 -18.71 9.06
C GLY A 408 -2.35 -19.84 10.09
N LEU A 409 -2.54 -19.50 11.37
CA LEU A 409 -2.80 -20.52 12.43
C LEU A 409 -4.03 -21.38 12.13
N VAL A 410 -5.10 -20.77 11.64
CA VAL A 410 -6.31 -21.51 11.26
C VAL A 410 -6.00 -22.46 10.11
N LEU A 411 -5.30 -21.99 9.07
CA LEU A 411 -4.93 -22.82 7.91
C LEU A 411 -4.02 -24.00 8.31
N ASP A 412 -3.01 -23.74 9.15
CA ASP A 412 -2.14 -24.81 9.68
C ASP A 412 -2.97 -25.86 10.47
N ALA A 413 -3.94 -25.42 11.28
CA ALA A 413 -4.77 -26.31 12.11
C ALA A 413 -5.76 -27.15 11.30
N ILE A 414 -6.24 -26.66 10.15
CA ILE A 414 -7.24 -27.36 9.33
C ILE A 414 -6.65 -28.11 8.13
N GLY A 415 -5.33 -28.26 8.08
CA GLY A 415 -4.65 -28.98 7.00
C GLY A 415 -4.63 -28.24 5.67
N HIS A 416 -4.36 -26.94 5.72
CA HIS A 416 -4.16 -26.03 4.55
C HIS A 416 -5.37 -25.96 3.60
N GLN A 417 -6.58 -25.96 4.15
CA GLN A 417 -7.81 -25.79 3.38
C GLN A 417 -8.01 -24.31 3.02
N TYR A 418 -7.33 -23.83 1.97
CA TYR A 418 -7.27 -22.40 1.62
C TYR A 418 -8.60 -21.76 1.21
N HIS A 419 -9.64 -22.55 0.83
CA HIS A 419 -10.96 -22.00 0.53
C HIS A 419 -11.58 -21.25 1.73
N ILE A 420 -11.17 -21.56 2.97
CA ILE A 420 -11.57 -20.85 4.18
C ILE A 420 -11.18 -19.37 4.12
N THR A 421 -10.12 -18.99 3.40
CA THR A 421 -9.74 -17.57 3.22
C THR A 421 -10.86 -16.76 2.59
N PHE A 422 -11.63 -17.34 1.66
CA PHE A 422 -12.79 -16.70 1.08
C PHE A 422 -13.93 -16.53 2.09
N PHE A 423 -14.21 -17.53 2.91
CA PHE A 423 -15.23 -17.42 3.96
C PHE A 423 -14.88 -16.37 5.01
N VAL A 424 -13.62 -16.31 5.46
CA VAL A 424 -13.16 -15.31 6.41
C VAL A 424 -13.24 -13.91 5.79
N SER A 425 -12.81 -13.74 4.55
CA SER A 425 -12.93 -12.49 3.80
C SER A 425 -14.38 -12.03 3.67
N GLY A 426 -15.29 -12.96 3.33
CA GLY A 426 -16.73 -12.71 3.27
C GLY A 426 -17.32 -12.32 4.62
N GLY A 427 -16.94 -13.01 5.69
CA GLY A 427 -17.36 -12.70 7.07
C GLY A 427 -16.93 -11.32 7.53
N ILE A 428 -15.66 -10.94 7.30
CA ILE A 428 -15.16 -9.59 7.62
C ILE A 428 -15.92 -8.53 6.79
N ALA A 429 -16.21 -8.81 5.51
CA ALA A 429 -16.98 -7.91 4.67
C ALA A 429 -18.42 -7.72 5.22
N LEU A 430 -19.10 -8.78 5.68
CA LEU A 430 -20.43 -8.65 6.29
C LEU A 430 -20.41 -7.83 7.58
N LEU A 431 -19.37 -7.95 8.41
CA LEU A 431 -19.17 -7.05 9.55
C LEU A 431 -18.99 -5.60 9.07
N GLY A 432 -18.24 -5.41 7.97
CA GLY A 432 -18.12 -4.12 7.30
C GLY A 432 -19.46 -3.57 6.83
N VAL A 433 -20.32 -4.37 6.23
CA VAL A 433 -21.69 -3.99 5.80
C VAL A 433 -22.51 -3.50 6.98
N ALA A 434 -22.49 -4.23 8.10
CA ALA A 434 -23.18 -3.80 9.32
C ALA A 434 -22.65 -2.44 9.81
N ALA A 435 -21.34 -2.27 9.87
CA ALA A 435 -20.71 -1.02 10.28
C ALA A 435 -21.02 0.14 9.31
N PHE A 436 -20.96 -0.08 7.99
CA PHE A 436 -21.34 0.91 6.97
C PHE A 436 -22.82 1.31 7.10
N THR A 437 -23.71 0.35 7.36
CA THR A 437 -25.14 0.61 7.54
C THR A 437 -25.39 1.54 8.74
N VAL A 438 -24.74 1.27 9.88
CA VAL A 438 -24.84 2.13 11.06
C VAL A 438 -24.24 3.52 10.77
N THR A 439 -23.07 3.55 10.11
CA THR A 439 -22.42 4.81 9.73
C THR A 439 -23.30 5.64 8.81
N TYR A 440 -23.92 5.00 7.81
CA TYR A 440 -24.78 5.68 6.84
C TYR A 440 -26.06 6.24 7.50
N ARG A 441 -26.68 5.48 8.40
CA ARG A 441 -27.84 5.97 9.19
C ARG A 441 -27.47 7.20 10.02
N ARG A 442 -26.33 7.18 10.72
CA ARG A 442 -25.84 8.33 11.49
C ARG A 442 -25.44 9.51 10.61
N PHE A 443 -24.86 9.25 9.44
CA PHE A 443 -24.57 10.30 8.45
C PHE A 443 -25.83 11.04 8.02
N LEU A 444 -26.93 10.32 7.77
CA LEU A 444 -28.22 10.94 7.43
C LEU A 444 -28.77 11.81 8.59
N GLN A 445 -28.58 11.38 9.85
CA GLN A 445 -28.97 12.15 11.03
C GLN A 445 -28.11 13.42 11.21
N LEU A 446 -26.88 13.44 10.69
CA LEU A 446 -25.96 14.57 10.73
C LEU A 446 -26.12 15.53 9.52
N GLY A 447 -27.23 15.49 8.82
CA GLY A 447 -27.54 16.37 7.68
C GLY A 447 -27.42 15.71 6.31
N GLY A 448 -26.86 14.49 6.21
CA GLY A 448 -26.83 13.70 4.99
C GLY A 448 -26.03 14.35 3.85
N HIS A 449 -26.52 14.19 2.61
CA HIS A 449 -25.79 14.58 1.40
C HIS A 449 -25.64 16.10 1.22
N GLU A 450 -26.59 16.89 1.69
CA GLU A 450 -26.67 18.32 1.42
C GLU A 450 -26.13 19.18 2.57
N ASN A 451 -26.37 18.75 3.82
CA ASN A 451 -26.13 19.56 5.02
C ASN A 451 -25.23 18.86 6.03
N TYR A 452 -24.40 17.90 5.62
CA TYR A 452 -23.51 17.20 6.52
C TYR A 452 -22.54 18.16 7.23
N VAL A 453 -22.58 18.12 8.54
CA VAL A 453 -21.60 18.79 9.40
C VAL A 453 -20.83 17.72 10.19
N ALA A 454 -19.51 17.76 10.10
CA ALA A 454 -18.65 16.84 10.83
C ALA A 454 -18.88 17.04 12.35
N PRO A 455 -19.24 15.99 13.11
CA PRO A 455 -19.51 16.13 14.53
C PRO A 455 -18.27 16.58 15.30
N GLU A 456 -18.49 17.44 16.28
CA GLU A 456 -17.44 17.86 17.23
C GLU A 456 -17.06 16.67 18.14
N THR A 457 -15.78 16.63 18.58
CA THR A 457 -15.17 15.58 19.40
C THR A 457 -14.75 16.12 20.75
#